data_e585a95a06b988eef7309d19156fdd3f
#
_entry.id   e585a95a06b988eef7309d19156fdd3f
#
_cell.length_a   1.000
_cell.length_b   1.000
_cell.length_c   1.000
_cell.angle_alpha   90.00
_cell.angle_beta   90.00
_cell.angle_gamma   90.00
#
_symmetry.space_group_name_H-M   'P 1'
#
loop_
_entity.id
_entity.type
_entity.pdbx_description
1 polymer ?
#
loop_
_entity_poly.entity_id
_entity_poly.type
_entity_poly.pdbx_seq_one_letter_code
_entity_poly.pdbx_strand_id
1 'polypeptide(L)'
;SYACCAPEHLVLGSGSSDLLRLFVALLAPKKALLPIPSATDYEHVLSVYGCETDFYELDINQDYHLDMDDFIAHLSDTYDIVILGNPNNPTSQLISKADIEKLAAACKELGIALLLDEMYIEFTENYERNTAISLVNTYDNLIILRSVSKFFSVPGLRLAYAIMNNETNMTIINMTATPNSISCLTAAACTAML
;
A
#
# COMPACT_ATOMS: atom_id res chain seq x y z
N SER A 1 -15.40 -13.51 2.46
CA SER A 1 -14.95 -12.21 3.01
C SER A 1 -14.45 -11.36 1.85
N TYR A 2 -14.89 -10.11 1.75
CA TYR A 2 -14.50 -9.17 0.68
C TYR A 2 -12.97 -8.95 0.62
N ALA A 3 -12.32 -8.89 1.77
CA ALA A 3 -10.87 -8.68 1.86
C ALA A 3 -10.03 -9.91 1.51
N CYS A 4 -10.63 -11.09 1.34
CA CYS A 4 -9.94 -12.35 0.99
C CYS A 4 -8.74 -12.69 1.89
N CYS A 5 -8.75 -12.25 3.15
CA CYS A 5 -7.71 -12.52 4.14
C CYS A 5 -8.32 -12.84 5.51
N ALA A 6 -7.49 -13.33 6.43
CA ALA A 6 -7.88 -13.57 7.80
C ALA A 6 -8.07 -12.24 8.56
N PRO A 7 -9.06 -12.13 9.47
CA PRO A 7 -9.33 -10.88 10.19
C PRO A 7 -8.12 -10.35 10.99
N GLU A 8 -7.28 -11.23 11.51
CA GLU A 8 -6.06 -10.89 12.24
C GLU A 8 -4.98 -10.20 11.39
N HIS A 9 -5.10 -10.25 10.06
CA HIS A 9 -4.21 -9.56 9.13
C HIS A 9 -4.73 -8.17 8.72
N LEU A 10 -5.92 -7.78 9.22
CA LEU A 10 -6.55 -6.51 8.84
C LEU A 10 -6.26 -5.38 9.82
N VAL A 11 -5.89 -4.23 9.26
CA VAL A 11 -5.80 -2.96 9.99
C VAL A 11 -6.81 -2.00 9.38
N LEU A 12 -7.75 -1.50 10.17
CA LEU A 12 -8.76 -0.54 9.73
C LEU A 12 -8.29 0.90 9.98
N GLY A 13 -8.62 1.81 9.07
CA GLY A 13 -8.28 3.23 9.18
C GLY A 13 -9.36 4.16 8.62
N SER A 14 -9.33 5.40 9.06
CA SER A 14 -10.27 6.45 8.62
C SER A 14 -9.87 7.02 7.23
N GLY A 15 -9.74 6.13 6.26
CA GLY A 15 -9.28 6.40 4.89
C GLY A 15 -7.81 6.00 4.68
N SER A 16 -7.42 5.86 3.41
CA SER A 16 -6.07 5.41 3.02
C SER A 16 -4.96 6.35 3.48
N SER A 17 -5.18 7.67 3.46
CA SER A 17 -4.19 8.64 3.96
C SER A 17 -3.94 8.52 5.46
N ASP A 18 -4.93 8.07 6.25
CA ASP A 18 -4.77 7.77 7.68
C ASP A 18 -3.86 6.54 7.87
N LEU A 19 -4.13 5.48 7.12
CA LEU A 19 -3.29 4.28 7.14
C LEU A 19 -1.87 4.55 6.65
N LEU A 20 -1.71 5.34 5.59
CA LEU A 20 -0.38 5.72 5.08
C LEU A 20 0.44 6.41 6.18
N ARG A 21 -0.18 7.37 6.89
CA ARG A 21 0.47 8.04 8.04
C ARG A 21 0.80 7.06 9.16
N LEU A 22 -0.13 6.16 9.48
CA LEU A 22 0.08 5.14 10.51
C LEU A 22 1.31 4.28 10.19
N PHE A 23 1.42 3.78 8.95
CA PHE A 23 2.55 2.93 8.57
C PHE A 23 3.87 3.70 8.48
N VAL A 24 3.87 4.92 7.95
CA VAL A 24 5.09 5.76 7.94
C VAL A 24 5.53 6.10 9.37
N ALA A 25 4.59 6.40 10.27
CA ALA A 25 4.91 6.63 11.68
C ALA A 25 5.44 5.36 12.38
N LEU A 26 4.83 4.19 12.09
CA LEU A 26 5.22 2.91 12.68
C LEU A 26 6.61 2.47 12.22
N LEU A 27 6.85 2.51 10.91
CA LEU A 27 8.11 2.06 10.30
C LEU A 27 9.24 3.08 10.51
N ALA A 28 8.89 4.35 10.71
CA ALA A 28 9.82 5.47 10.90
C ALA A 28 10.97 5.47 9.86
N PRO A 29 10.68 5.33 8.54
CA PRO A 29 11.69 5.20 7.53
C PRO A 29 12.56 6.46 7.45
N LYS A 30 13.84 6.29 7.19
CA LYS A 30 14.78 7.40 6.96
C LYS A 30 14.92 7.72 5.50
N LYS A 31 14.82 6.70 4.64
CA LYS A 31 14.95 6.85 3.20
C LYS A 31 13.94 5.99 2.44
N ALA A 32 13.29 6.60 1.45
CA ALA A 32 12.27 5.98 0.61
C ALA A 32 12.67 6.03 -0.87
N LEU A 33 12.20 5.06 -1.65
CA LEU A 33 12.21 5.10 -3.11
C LEU A 33 10.79 5.13 -3.64
N LEU A 34 10.46 6.11 -4.49
CA LEU A 34 9.15 6.25 -5.14
C LEU A 34 9.29 6.32 -6.66
N PRO A 35 8.53 5.53 -7.45
CA PRO A 35 8.37 5.81 -8.87
C PRO A 35 7.53 7.08 -9.06
N ILE A 36 7.89 7.91 -10.04
CA ILE A 36 7.14 9.10 -10.42
C ILE A 36 6.87 9.12 -11.94
N PRO A 37 5.68 9.64 -12.37
CA PRO A 37 4.64 10.24 -11.55
C PRO A 37 3.87 9.21 -10.70
N SER A 38 3.52 9.59 -9.47
CA SER A 38 2.70 8.81 -8.54
C SER A 38 1.80 9.73 -7.71
N ALA A 39 0.97 9.16 -6.83
CA ALA A 39 0.11 9.95 -5.96
C ALA A 39 0.95 10.83 -5.01
N THR A 40 0.65 12.13 -4.99
CA THR A 40 1.39 13.14 -4.21
C THR A 40 1.31 12.93 -2.69
N ASP A 41 0.32 12.18 -2.23
CA ASP A 41 0.15 11.85 -0.81
C ASP A 41 1.36 11.07 -0.26
N TYR A 42 2.03 10.25 -1.08
CA TYR A 42 3.17 9.43 -0.64
C TYR A 42 4.34 10.32 -0.22
N GLU A 43 4.81 11.16 -1.14
CA GLU A 43 5.90 12.10 -0.86
C GLU A 43 5.55 13.04 0.29
N HIS A 44 4.31 13.58 0.29
CA HIS A 44 3.86 14.49 1.34
C HIS A 44 3.94 13.84 2.73
N VAL A 45 3.43 12.63 2.90
CA VAL A 45 3.46 11.96 4.20
C VAL A 45 4.89 11.63 4.60
N LEU A 46 5.71 11.10 3.70
CA LEU A 46 7.13 10.82 3.97
C LEU A 46 7.86 12.07 4.44
N SER A 47 7.68 13.20 3.76
CA SER A 47 8.32 14.48 4.12
C SER A 47 7.89 15.01 5.49
N VAL A 48 6.60 14.85 5.85
CA VAL A 48 6.09 15.26 7.19
C VAL A 48 6.79 14.49 8.31
N TYR A 49 7.14 13.23 8.07
CA TYR A 49 7.86 12.39 9.04
C TYR A 49 9.39 12.45 8.91
N GLY A 50 9.90 13.35 8.05
CA GLY A 50 11.33 13.58 7.89
C GLY A 50 12.08 12.48 7.13
N CYS A 51 11.36 11.71 6.31
CA CYS A 51 11.96 10.70 5.44
C CYS A 51 12.52 11.36 4.18
N GLU A 52 13.78 11.07 3.86
CA GLU A 52 14.39 11.43 2.57
C GLU A 52 13.78 10.57 1.48
N THR A 53 13.47 11.16 0.32
CA THR A 53 12.83 10.43 -0.78
C THR A 53 13.65 10.57 -2.05
N ASP A 54 14.08 9.44 -2.59
CA ASP A 54 14.61 9.36 -3.95
C ASP A 54 13.49 8.99 -4.92
N PHE A 55 13.62 9.47 -6.17
CA PHE A 55 12.61 9.25 -7.20
C PHE A 55 13.17 8.42 -8.34
N TYR A 56 12.36 7.44 -8.78
CA TYR A 56 12.57 6.70 -10.00
C TYR A 56 11.64 7.25 -11.08
N GLU A 57 12.20 7.89 -12.11
CA GLU A 57 11.41 8.54 -13.16
C GLU A 57 10.90 7.52 -14.18
N LEU A 58 9.57 7.44 -14.32
CA LEU A 58 8.92 6.63 -15.34
C LEU A 58 8.92 7.37 -16.69
N ASP A 59 9.28 6.67 -17.78
CA ASP A 59 9.40 7.28 -19.09
C ASP A 59 8.01 7.45 -19.75
N ILE A 60 7.67 8.69 -20.12
CA ILE A 60 6.44 9.01 -20.86
C ILE A 60 6.39 8.33 -22.24
N ASN A 61 7.55 8.12 -22.87
CA ASN A 61 7.61 7.47 -24.18
C ASN A 61 7.38 5.95 -24.10
N GLN A 62 7.38 5.40 -22.89
CA GLN A 62 7.03 4.01 -22.57
C GLN A 62 5.68 3.92 -21.83
N ASP A 63 4.79 4.89 -22.03
CA ASP A 63 3.49 4.97 -21.38
C ASP A 63 3.58 4.88 -19.83
N TYR A 64 4.68 5.36 -19.25
CA TYR A 64 4.96 5.26 -17.82
C TYR A 64 5.00 3.82 -17.29
N HIS A 65 5.31 2.86 -18.15
CA HIS A 65 5.48 1.47 -17.71
C HIS A 65 6.67 1.35 -16.77
N LEU A 66 6.50 0.66 -15.64
CA LEU A 66 7.57 0.37 -14.72
C LEU A 66 8.33 -0.87 -15.19
N ASP A 67 9.57 -0.68 -15.64
CA ASP A 67 10.50 -1.79 -15.85
C ASP A 67 10.91 -2.35 -14.49
N MET A 68 10.36 -3.50 -14.15
CA MET A 68 10.55 -4.07 -12.81
C MET A 68 11.98 -4.53 -12.57
N ASP A 69 12.65 -5.07 -13.58
CA ASP A 69 14.02 -5.57 -13.43
C ASP A 69 14.99 -4.38 -13.25
N ASP A 70 14.78 -3.29 -14.00
CA ASP A 70 15.55 -2.05 -13.83
C ASP A 70 15.23 -1.38 -12.48
N PHE A 71 13.97 -1.32 -12.07
CA PHE A 71 13.59 -0.75 -10.79
C PHE A 71 14.22 -1.51 -9.60
N ILE A 72 14.22 -2.85 -9.66
CA ILE A 72 14.87 -3.69 -8.64
C ILE A 72 16.38 -3.43 -8.61
N ALA A 73 17.02 -3.20 -9.75
CA ALA A 73 18.44 -2.88 -9.82
C ALA A 73 18.79 -1.54 -9.15
N HIS A 74 17.82 -0.63 -8.98
CA HIS A 74 17.98 0.63 -8.24
C HIS A 74 17.83 0.48 -6.73
N LEU A 75 17.36 -0.68 -6.22
CA LEU A 75 17.26 -0.92 -4.79
C LEU A 75 18.64 -1.05 -4.15
N SER A 76 18.75 -0.59 -2.93
CA SER A 76 19.92 -0.78 -2.07
C SER A 76 19.48 -0.88 -0.60
N ASP A 77 20.36 -1.37 0.25
CA ASP A 77 20.16 -1.46 1.70
C ASP A 77 20.08 -0.11 2.42
N THR A 78 20.20 0.99 1.67
CA THR A 78 20.01 2.35 2.19
C THR A 78 18.54 2.76 2.26
N TYR A 79 17.64 2.07 1.53
CA TYR A 79 16.21 2.34 1.58
C TYR A 79 15.52 1.55 2.69
N ASP A 80 14.59 2.19 3.38
CA ASP A 80 13.78 1.56 4.42
C ASP A 80 12.38 1.19 3.88
N ILE A 81 11.90 1.94 2.88
CA ILE A 81 10.55 1.74 2.32
C ILE A 81 10.52 2.04 0.81
N VAL A 82 9.72 1.24 0.11
CA VAL A 82 9.24 1.48 -1.26
C VAL A 82 7.73 1.63 -1.22
N ILE A 83 7.17 2.62 -1.90
CA ILE A 83 5.72 2.80 -2.01
C ILE A 83 5.33 2.81 -3.49
N LEU A 84 4.36 1.96 -3.86
CA LEU A 84 3.83 1.84 -5.22
C LEU A 84 2.30 1.93 -5.21
N GLY A 85 1.73 2.62 -6.19
CA GLY A 85 0.31 2.47 -6.56
C GLY A 85 0.13 1.33 -7.57
N ASN A 86 -0.85 0.45 -7.36
CA ASN A 86 -1.16 -0.62 -8.31
C ASN A 86 -2.68 -0.88 -8.43
N PRO A 87 -3.37 -0.37 -9.46
CA PRO A 87 -2.86 0.48 -10.54
C PRO A 87 -2.28 1.82 -10.06
N ASN A 88 -1.26 2.30 -10.76
CA ASN A 88 -0.64 3.57 -10.41
C ASN A 88 -1.55 4.77 -10.69
N ASN A 89 -1.59 5.73 -9.81
CA ASN A 89 -2.22 7.04 -9.99
C ASN A 89 -1.11 8.09 -10.18
N PRO A 90 -1.04 8.82 -11.33
CA PRO A 90 -2.11 9.06 -12.30
C PRO A 90 -2.03 8.21 -13.59
N THR A 91 -1.06 7.35 -13.76
CA THR A 91 -0.74 6.73 -15.06
C THR A 91 -1.67 5.57 -15.44
N SER A 92 -2.44 5.03 -14.48
CA SER A 92 -3.29 3.85 -14.62
C SER A 92 -2.55 2.56 -15.00
N GLN A 93 -1.24 2.57 -14.98
CA GLN A 93 -0.43 1.38 -15.26
C GLN A 93 -0.61 0.34 -14.16
N LEU A 94 -0.81 -0.91 -14.60
CA LEU A 94 -0.97 -2.07 -13.74
C LEU A 94 0.31 -2.91 -13.76
N ILE A 95 0.88 -3.14 -12.60
CA ILE A 95 2.03 -4.02 -12.40
C ILE A 95 1.50 -5.45 -12.22
N SER A 96 2.10 -6.41 -12.89
CA SER A 96 1.69 -7.80 -12.75
C SER A 96 1.96 -8.33 -11.34
N LYS A 97 1.12 -9.28 -10.88
CA LYS A 97 1.33 -9.93 -9.58
C LYS A 97 2.69 -10.62 -9.48
N ALA A 98 3.18 -11.18 -10.60
CA ALA A 98 4.50 -11.82 -10.65
C ALA A 98 5.64 -10.81 -10.44
N ASP A 99 5.50 -9.61 -11.00
CA ASP A 99 6.48 -8.54 -10.80
C ASP A 99 6.41 -7.95 -9.38
N ILE A 100 5.20 -7.82 -8.81
CA ILE A 100 5.06 -7.46 -7.39
C ILE A 100 5.72 -8.52 -6.49
N GLU A 101 5.60 -9.81 -6.82
CA GLU A 101 6.25 -10.88 -6.07
C GLU A 101 7.78 -10.79 -6.15
N LYS A 102 8.35 -10.55 -7.35
CA LYS A 102 9.79 -10.31 -7.51
C LYS A 102 10.26 -9.14 -6.65
N LEU A 103 9.51 -8.02 -6.69
CA LEU A 103 9.85 -6.83 -5.92
C LEU A 103 9.77 -7.09 -4.41
N ALA A 104 8.72 -7.76 -3.94
CA ALA A 104 8.56 -8.09 -2.52
C ALA A 104 9.71 -8.98 -2.01
N ALA A 105 10.17 -9.93 -2.83
CA ALA A 105 11.32 -10.77 -2.51
C ALA A 105 12.62 -9.94 -2.44
N ALA A 106 12.89 -9.09 -3.44
CA ALA A 106 14.09 -8.26 -3.46
C ALA A 106 14.11 -7.26 -2.28
N CYS A 107 12.98 -6.62 -2.00
CA CYS A 107 12.82 -5.75 -0.84
C CYS A 107 13.07 -6.51 0.48
N LYS A 108 12.56 -7.73 0.61
CA LYS A 108 12.75 -8.56 1.81
C LYS A 108 14.23 -8.89 2.05
N GLU A 109 14.97 -9.24 1.01
CA GLU A 109 16.41 -9.53 1.10
C GLU A 109 17.22 -8.32 1.59
N LEU A 110 16.77 -7.10 1.26
CA LEU A 110 17.42 -5.85 1.66
C LEU A 110 16.86 -5.25 2.95
N GLY A 111 15.84 -5.89 3.55
CA GLY A 111 15.18 -5.36 4.77
C GLY A 111 14.24 -4.17 4.51
N ILE A 112 13.81 -3.96 3.28
CA ILE A 112 12.95 -2.86 2.83
C ILE A 112 11.47 -3.23 3.02
N ALA A 113 10.67 -2.35 3.61
CA ALA A 113 9.23 -2.48 3.62
C ALA A 113 8.64 -2.10 2.24
N LEU A 114 7.73 -2.93 1.72
CA LEU A 114 6.99 -2.63 0.50
C LEU A 114 5.54 -2.27 0.83
N LEU A 115 5.15 -1.02 0.60
CA LEU A 115 3.78 -0.56 0.71
C LEU A 115 3.14 -0.47 -0.67
N LEU A 116 2.15 -1.31 -0.93
CA LEU A 116 1.42 -1.40 -2.19
C LEU A 116 0.03 -0.81 -2.03
N ASP A 117 -0.26 0.28 -2.73
CA ASP A 117 -1.57 0.93 -2.72
C ASP A 117 -2.44 0.37 -3.84
N GLU A 118 -3.34 -0.55 -3.47
CA GLU A 118 -4.33 -1.16 -4.36
C GLU A 118 -5.70 -0.45 -4.31
N MET A 119 -5.74 0.84 -4.05
CA MET A 119 -6.99 1.60 -3.93
C MET A 119 -7.87 1.58 -5.19
N TYR A 120 -7.28 1.30 -6.35
CA TYR A 120 -7.95 1.25 -7.66
C TYR A 120 -8.02 -0.15 -8.25
N ILE A 121 -7.62 -1.19 -7.54
CA ILE A 121 -7.49 -2.55 -8.10
C ILE A 121 -8.84 -3.11 -8.61
N GLU A 122 -9.96 -2.78 -7.96
CA GLU A 122 -11.29 -3.23 -8.34
C GLU A 122 -11.74 -2.70 -9.71
N PHE A 123 -11.09 -1.67 -10.25
CA PHE A 123 -11.36 -1.15 -11.60
C PHE A 123 -10.64 -1.96 -12.70
N THR A 124 -9.76 -2.89 -12.34
CA THR A 124 -9.07 -3.73 -13.31
C THR A 124 -9.89 -4.95 -13.70
N GLU A 125 -9.70 -5.42 -14.93
CA GLU A 125 -10.29 -6.70 -15.35
C GLU A 125 -9.70 -7.83 -14.49
N ASN A 126 -10.57 -8.72 -13.96
CA ASN A 126 -10.17 -9.85 -13.12
C ASN A 126 -9.32 -9.42 -11.90
N TYR A 127 -9.75 -8.37 -11.18
CA TYR A 127 -9.03 -7.81 -10.03
C TYR A 127 -8.59 -8.87 -9.02
N GLU A 128 -9.33 -9.95 -8.84
CA GLU A 128 -8.99 -11.08 -7.96
C GLU A 128 -7.67 -11.78 -8.36
N ARG A 129 -7.32 -11.74 -9.65
CA ARG A 129 -6.04 -12.26 -10.15
C ARG A 129 -4.92 -11.24 -10.05
N ASN A 130 -5.26 -9.96 -10.17
CA ASN A 130 -4.30 -8.86 -10.18
C ASN A 130 -3.85 -8.45 -8.78
N THR A 131 -4.72 -8.62 -7.77
CA THR A 131 -4.36 -8.27 -6.40
C THR A 131 -3.21 -9.12 -5.86
N ALA A 132 -2.33 -8.46 -5.12
CA ALA A 132 -1.20 -9.10 -4.44
C ALA A 132 -1.54 -9.64 -3.03
N ILE A 133 -2.81 -9.62 -2.60
CA ILE A 133 -3.23 -10.00 -1.23
C ILE A 133 -2.68 -11.37 -0.82
N SER A 134 -2.68 -12.37 -1.70
CA SER A 134 -2.17 -13.70 -1.36
C SER A 134 -0.67 -13.72 -1.02
N LEU A 135 0.09 -12.72 -1.48
CA LEU A 135 1.53 -12.62 -1.25
C LEU A 135 1.88 -12.22 0.20
N VAL A 136 0.96 -11.60 0.95
CA VAL A 136 1.21 -11.22 2.35
C VAL A 136 1.49 -12.42 3.25
N ASN A 137 1.02 -13.62 2.88
CA ASN A 137 1.30 -14.84 3.64
C ASN A 137 2.76 -15.32 3.48
N THR A 138 3.44 -14.89 2.41
CA THR A 138 4.83 -15.23 2.10
C THR A 138 5.79 -14.12 2.47
N TYR A 139 5.36 -12.87 2.29
CA TYR A 139 6.19 -11.67 2.41
C TYR A 139 5.70 -10.79 3.56
N ASP A 140 6.30 -10.93 4.74
CA ASP A 140 6.01 -10.17 5.96
C ASP A 140 6.44 -8.70 5.89
N ASN A 141 7.22 -8.34 4.88
CA ASN A 141 7.60 -6.96 4.54
C ASN A 141 6.57 -6.26 3.62
N LEU A 142 5.54 -6.99 3.12
CA LEU A 142 4.52 -6.45 2.23
C LEU A 142 3.31 -5.93 3.02
N ILE A 143 2.92 -4.69 2.74
CA ILE A 143 1.73 -4.03 3.27
C ILE A 143 0.86 -3.61 2.09
N ILE A 144 -0.39 -4.04 2.04
CA ILE A 144 -1.33 -3.69 0.98
C ILE A 144 -2.38 -2.74 1.53
N LEU A 145 -2.54 -1.56 0.91
CA LEU A 145 -3.61 -0.62 1.23
C LEU A 145 -4.80 -0.82 0.28
N ARG A 146 -6.00 -0.77 0.83
CA ARG A 146 -7.27 -0.85 0.12
C ARG A 146 -8.27 0.17 0.66
N SER A 147 -9.21 0.57 -0.17
CA SER A 147 -10.23 1.54 0.25
C SER A 147 -11.58 1.24 -0.41
N VAL A 148 -12.65 1.38 0.34
CA VAL A 148 -14.01 1.31 -0.21
C VAL A 148 -14.42 2.61 -0.92
N SER A 149 -13.67 3.70 -0.71
CA SER A 149 -14.05 5.06 -1.11
C SER A 149 -14.22 5.25 -2.61
N LYS A 150 -13.36 4.61 -3.41
CA LYS A 150 -13.31 4.82 -4.86
C LYS A 150 -14.31 3.93 -5.58
N PHE A 151 -14.21 2.64 -5.42
CA PHE A 151 -15.05 1.68 -6.12
C PHE A 151 -16.54 1.84 -5.78
N PHE A 152 -16.87 2.04 -4.52
CA PHE A 152 -18.25 2.26 -4.08
C PHE A 152 -18.71 3.72 -4.15
N SER A 153 -17.87 4.63 -4.62
CA SER A 153 -18.18 6.07 -4.75
C SER A 153 -18.65 6.73 -3.43
N VAL A 154 -18.07 6.32 -2.31
CA VAL A 154 -18.43 6.77 -0.95
C VAL A 154 -17.26 7.40 -0.19
N PRO A 155 -16.62 8.44 -0.75
CA PRO A 155 -15.42 9.01 -0.13
C PRO A 155 -15.70 9.61 1.26
N GLY A 156 -16.93 10.01 1.55
CA GLY A 156 -17.34 10.56 2.83
C GLY A 156 -17.46 9.54 3.97
N LEU A 157 -17.55 8.24 3.69
CA LEU A 157 -17.60 7.20 4.71
C LEU A 157 -16.27 6.97 5.43
N ARG A 158 -15.18 7.39 4.83
CA ARG A 158 -13.84 7.32 5.45
C ARG A 158 -13.47 5.93 5.96
N LEU A 159 -13.61 4.89 5.14
CA LEU A 159 -13.10 3.55 5.46
C LEU A 159 -12.02 3.13 4.46
N ALA A 160 -10.89 2.76 4.99
CA ALA A 160 -9.85 2.03 4.31
C ALA A 160 -9.34 0.90 5.21
N TYR A 161 -8.63 -0.03 4.62
CA TYR A 161 -8.01 -1.12 5.35
C TYR A 161 -6.65 -1.46 4.75
N ALA A 162 -5.77 -1.93 5.61
CA ALA A 162 -4.51 -2.52 5.18
C ALA A 162 -4.50 -4.01 5.48
N ILE A 163 -3.76 -4.75 4.68
CA ILE A 163 -3.56 -6.18 4.84
C ILE A 163 -2.05 -6.42 4.96
N MET A 164 -1.66 -7.10 6.02
CA MET A 164 -0.26 -7.45 6.27
C MET A 164 -0.18 -8.69 7.18
N ASN A 165 0.94 -9.38 7.12
CA ASN A 165 1.22 -10.54 7.98
C ASN A 165 2.58 -10.37 8.66
N ASN A 166 2.69 -9.37 9.54
CA ASN A 166 3.86 -9.11 10.38
C ASN A 166 3.41 -9.00 11.83
N GLU A 167 3.66 -10.04 12.62
CA GLU A 167 3.18 -10.13 14.01
C GLU A 167 3.64 -8.96 14.89
N THR A 168 4.90 -8.52 14.72
CA THR A 168 5.46 -7.41 15.50
C THR A 168 4.72 -6.11 15.19
N ASN A 169 4.57 -5.78 13.91
CA ASN A 169 3.88 -4.57 13.48
C ASN A 169 2.39 -4.62 13.87
N MET A 170 1.73 -5.77 13.72
CA MET A 170 0.33 -5.95 14.15
C MET A 170 0.18 -5.74 15.65
N THR A 171 1.11 -6.25 16.44
CA THR A 171 1.10 -6.04 17.90
C THR A 171 1.22 -4.56 18.25
N ILE A 172 2.17 -3.84 17.65
CA ILE A 172 2.36 -2.40 17.89
C ILE A 172 1.12 -1.60 17.46
N ILE A 173 0.56 -1.90 16.29
CA ILE A 173 -0.66 -1.24 15.80
C ILE A 173 -1.81 -1.44 16.77
N ASN A 174 -2.05 -2.66 17.23
CA ASN A 174 -3.12 -2.97 18.18
C ASN A 174 -2.96 -2.25 19.52
N MET A 175 -1.71 -1.99 19.96
CA MET A 175 -1.42 -1.24 21.17
C MET A 175 -1.54 0.28 21.00
N THR A 176 -1.34 0.79 19.78
CA THR A 176 -1.25 2.24 19.50
C THR A 176 -2.47 2.76 18.71
N ALA A 177 -3.31 1.87 18.19
CA ALA A 177 -4.50 2.25 17.42
C ALA A 177 -5.41 3.19 18.22
N THR A 178 -5.88 4.23 17.55
CA THR A 178 -6.84 5.17 18.16
C THR A 178 -8.16 4.45 18.40
N PRO A 179 -8.64 4.35 19.65
CA PRO A 179 -9.92 3.76 19.95
C PRO A 179 -11.05 4.48 19.19
N ASN A 180 -12.02 3.71 18.66
CA ASN A 180 -13.18 4.25 17.94
C ASN A 180 -12.83 5.10 16.70
N SER A 181 -11.68 4.84 16.05
CA SER A 181 -11.27 5.53 14.80
C SER A 181 -12.27 5.36 13.65
N ILE A 182 -13.06 4.28 13.66
CA ILE A 182 -14.13 4.02 12.70
C ILE A 182 -15.47 4.31 13.36
N SER A 183 -16.27 5.23 12.77
CA SER A 183 -17.60 5.56 13.30
C SER A 183 -18.56 4.39 13.14
N CYS A 184 -19.55 4.31 14.03
CA CYS A 184 -20.61 3.30 13.95
C CYS A 184 -21.44 3.43 12.65
N LEU A 185 -21.61 4.65 12.12
CA LEU A 185 -22.28 4.89 10.84
C LEU A 185 -21.44 4.33 9.67
N THR A 186 -20.15 4.57 9.68
CA THR A 186 -19.22 4.00 8.68
C THR A 186 -19.27 2.47 8.74
N ALA A 187 -19.17 1.89 9.94
CA ALA A 187 -19.19 0.43 10.11
C ALA A 187 -20.50 -0.17 9.58
N ALA A 188 -21.65 0.40 9.96
CA ALA A 188 -22.97 -0.07 9.51
C ALA A 188 -23.13 0.05 7.98
N ALA A 189 -22.76 1.19 7.39
CA ALA A 189 -22.86 1.41 5.95
C ALA A 189 -21.96 0.43 5.18
N CYS A 190 -20.70 0.26 5.59
CA CYS A 190 -19.79 -0.65 4.92
C CYS A 190 -20.20 -2.12 5.06
N THR A 191 -20.73 -2.54 6.22
CA THR A 191 -21.28 -3.89 6.39
C THR A 191 -22.44 -4.18 5.44
N ALA A 192 -23.24 -3.14 5.12
CA ALA A 192 -24.36 -3.28 4.18
C ALA A 192 -23.91 -3.28 2.70
N MET A 193 -22.73 -2.74 2.39
CA MET A 193 -22.18 -2.66 1.03
C MET A 193 -21.32 -3.88 0.65
N LEU A 194 -20.65 -4.50 1.60
CA LEU A 194 -19.70 -5.62 1.43
C LEU A 194 -20.35 -6.97 1.68
#